data_de739b4106cb00532295e2beb4d8cfc7
#
_entry.id   de739b4106cb00532295e2beb4d8cfc7
#
_cell.length_a   1.000
_cell.length_b   1.000
_cell.length_c   1.000
_cell.angle_alpha   90.00
_cell.angle_beta   90.00
_cell.angle_gamma   90.00
#
_symmetry.space_group_name_H-M   'P 1'
#
loop_
_entity.id
_entity.type
_entity.pdbx_description
1 polymer ?
#
loop_
_entity_poly.entity_id
_entity_poly.type
_entity_poly.pdbx_seq_one_letter_code
_entity_poly.pdbx_strand_id
1 'polypeptide(L)' 'MLNLSDILILKYELSDTYGTRLHYHDVCPKPFFTLEQTDSEIQSCIADFLQKRGYSPQFSDDGLQFTVERGL' A
#
# COMPACT_ATOMS: atom_id res chain seq x y z
N MET A 1 -13.29 3.43 -2.58
CA MET A 1 -12.53 2.64 -1.61
C MET A 1 -11.90 1.43 -2.30
N LEU A 2 -10.67 1.09 -1.95
CA LEU A 2 -10.03 -0.11 -2.47
C LEU A 2 -10.82 -1.34 -2.06
N ASN A 3 -11.05 -2.26 -2.99
CA ASN A 3 -11.70 -3.51 -2.64
C ASN A 3 -10.65 -4.56 -2.24
N LEU A 4 -11.13 -5.66 -1.69
CA LEU A 4 -10.24 -6.72 -1.20
C LEU A 4 -9.40 -7.34 -2.32
N SER A 5 -9.95 -7.43 -3.53
CA SER A 5 -9.21 -7.95 -4.68
C SER A 5 -8.00 -7.09 -5.01
N ASP A 6 -8.15 -5.76 -4.97
CA ASP A 6 -7.05 -4.84 -5.22
C ASP A 6 -5.96 -4.98 -4.16
N ILE A 7 -6.35 -5.14 -2.90
CA ILE A 7 -5.41 -5.33 -1.80
C ILE A 7 -4.61 -6.62 -2.00
N LEU A 8 -5.27 -7.70 -2.39
CA LEU A 8 -4.60 -8.98 -2.63
C LEU A 8 -3.64 -8.91 -3.82
N ILE A 9 -4.02 -8.21 -4.89
CA ILE A 9 -3.16 -8.04 -6.05
C ILE A 9 -1.89 -7.29 -5.65
N LEU A 10 -2.04 -6.19 -4.92
CA LEU A 10 -0.89 -5.42 -4.44
C LEU A 10 0.00 -6.26 -3.53
N LYS A 11 -0.60 -7.01 -2.63
CA LYS A 11 0.13 -7.89 -1.72
C LYS A 11 0.98 -8.91 -2.48
N TYR A 12 0.41 -9.57 -3.48
CA TYR A 12 1.14 -10.54 -4.30
C TYR A 12 2.25 -9.88 -5.11
N GLU A 13 1.98 -8.72 -5.68
CA GLU A 13 2.97 -8.00 -6.48
C GLU A 13 4.18 -7.61 -5.65
N LEU A 14 3.96 -7.08 -4.46
CA LEU A 14 5.05 -6.70 -3.56
C LEU A 14 5.85 -7.92 -3.07
N SER A 15 5.17 -9.00 -2.74
CA SER A 15 5.81 -10.23 -2.29
C SER A 15 6.63 -10.86 -3.41
N ASP A 16 6.08 -10.92 -4.61
CA ASP A 16 6.71 -11.59 -5.75
C ASP A 16 7.89 -10.79 -6.29
N THR A 17 7.77 -9.47 -6.39
CA THR A 17 8.77 -8.61 -7.01
C THR A 17 9.87 -8.19 -6.03
N TYR A 18 9.51 -7.90 -4.78
CA TYR A 18 10.42 -7.29 -3.80
C TYR A 18 10.64 -8.16 -2.56
N GLY A 19 9.87 -9.22 -2.40
CA GLY A 19 9.98 -10.08 -1.23
C GLY A 19 9.52 -9.43 0.07
N THR A 20 8.80 -8.32 0.00
CA THR A 20 8.25 -7.68 1.19
C THR A 20 6.80 -8.11 1.41
N ARG A 21 6.36 -8.10 2.66
CA ARG A 21 5.00 -8.45 3.01
C ARG A 21 4.19 -7.21 3.32
N LEU A 22 2.99 -7.17 2.74
CA LEU A 22 2.01 -6.13 3.00
C LEU A 22 0.98 -6.66 4.00
N HIS A 23 0.73 -5.91 5.05
CA HIS A 23 -0.28 -6.24 6.05
C HIS A 23 -1.36 -5.16 6.04
N TYR A 24 -2.61 -5.59 5.95
CA TYR A 24 -3.76 -4.70 5.99
C TYR A 24 -4.39 -4.74 7.37
N HIS A 25 -4.59 -3.57 7.95
CA HIS A 25 -5.18 -3.41 9.29
C HIS A 25 -6.51 -2.69 9.15
N ASP A 26 -7.60 -3.45 9.29
CA ASP A 26 -8.95 -2.90 9.20
C ASP A 26 -9.42 -2.49 10.59
N VAL A 27 -9.04 -1.27 10.97
CA VAL A 27 -9.30 -0.72 12.32
C VAL A 27 -9.94 0.66 12.20
N CYS A 28 -10.59 1.07 13.30
CA CYS A 28 -11.15 2.41 13.39
C CYS A 28 -10.12 3.36 13.99
N PRO A 29 -10.16 4.64 13.63
CA PRO A 29 -11.13 5.29 12.74
C PRO A 29 -10.82 5.12 11.26
N LYS A 30 -9.60 4.68 10.92
CA LYS A 30 -9.17 4.58 9.54
C LYS A 30 -8.26 3.38 9.36
N PRO A 31 -8.53 2.52 8.37
CA PRO A 31 -7.65 1.39 8.10
C PRO A 31 -6.30 1.87 7.57
N PHE A 32 -5.28 1.06 7.77
CA PHE A 32 -3.93 1.36 7.30
C PHE A 32 -3.21 0.09 6.91
N PHE A 33 -2.05 0.27 6.27
CA PHE A 33 -1.21 -0.84 5.81
C PHE A 33 0.16 -0.70 6.44
N THR A 34 0.81 -1.85 6.67
CA THR A 34 2.19 -1.89 7.11
C THR A 34 3.01 -2.79 6.21
N LEU A 35 4.31 -2.50 6.13
CA LEU A 35 5.28 -3.27 5.35
C LEU A 35 6.36 -3.76 6.28
N GLU A 36 6.90 -4.95 6.00
CA GLU A 36 8.02 -5.47 6.79
C GLU A 36 9.33 -4.80 6.42
N GLN A 37 9.45 -4.34 5.17
CA GLN A 37 10.58 -3.54 4.72
C GLN A 37 10.12 -2.64 3.58
N THR A 38 10.84 -1.56 3.35
CA THR A 38 10.49 -0.61 2.30
C THR A 38 11.76 0.05 1.75
N ASP A 39 11.63 0.57 0.53
CA ASP A 39 12.62 1.43 -0.10
C ASP A 39 11.90 2.29 -1.15
N SER A 40 12.65 3.11 -1.88
CA SER A 40 12.05 4.01 -2.87
C SER A 40 11.35 3.26 -4.00
N GLU A 41 11.85 2.10 -4.39
CA GLU A 41 11.22 1.30 -5.45
C GLU A 41 9.89 0.70 -4.98
N ILE A 42 9.85 0.20 -3.76
CA ILE A 42 8.62 -0.34 -3.17
C ILE A 42 7.58 0.76 -3.06
N GLN A 43 7.96 1.93 -2.55
CA GLN A 43 7.05 3.06 -2.42
C GLN A 43 6.52 3.52 -3.78
N SER A 44 7.39 3.56 -4.78
CA SER A 44 7.02 3.93 -6.14
C SER A 44 6.04 2.93 -6.75
N CYS A 45 6.26 1.66 -6.53
CA CYS A 45 5.37 0.59 -6.99
C CYS A 45 3.98 0.74 -6.37
N ILE A 46 3.93 0.99 -5.06
CA ILE A 46 2.67 1.20 -4.35
C ILE A 46 1.95 2.43 -4.89
N ALA A 47 2.66 3.53 -5.07
CA ALA A 47 2.07 4.77 -5.60
C ALA A 47 1.51 4.57 -7.00
N ASP A 48 2.26 3.94 -7.89
CA ASP A 48 1.80 3.67 -9.26
C ASP A 48 0.56 2.79 -9.27
N PHE A 49 0.56 1.74 -8.47
CA PHE A 49 -0.56 0.83 -8.37
C PHE A 49 -1.83 1.57 -7.93
N LEU A 50 -1.70 2.40 -6.90
CA LEU A 50 -2.84 3.14 -6.35
C LEU A 50 -3.31 4.24 -7.29
N GLN A 51 -2.39 4.95 -7.94
CA GLN A 51 -2.74 6.03 -8.85
C GLN A 51 -3.55 5.53 -10.04
N LYS A 52 -3.22 4.37 -10.55
CA LYS A 52 -3.98 3.75 -11.65
C LYS A 52 -5.43 3.45 -11.26
N ARG A 53 -5.71 3.40 -9.97
CA ARG A 53 -7.04 3.10 -9.44
C ARG A 53 -7.72 4.31 -8.81
N GLY A 54 -7.12 5.50 -8.95
CA GLY A 54 -7.69 6.73 -8.43
C GLY A 54 -7.40 7.00 -6.96
N TYR A 55 -6.31 6.43 -6.44
CA TYR A 55 -5.92 6.61 -5.05
C TYR A 55 -4.47 7.07 -4.94
N SER A 56 -4.09 7.56 -3.77
CA SER A 56 -2.70 7.88 -3.47
C SER A 56 -2.36 7.41 -2.07
N PRO A 57 -1.11 6.98 -1.83
CA PRO A 57 -0.68 6.58 -0.50
C PRO A 57 -0.18 7.77 0.32
N GLN A 58 -0.38 7.69 1.62
CA GLN A 58 0.20 8.62 2.59
C GLN A 58 1.12 7.83 3.50
N PHE A 59 2.42 7.93 3.26
CA PHE A 59 3.42 7.14 3.99
C PHE A 59 3.78 7.81 5.31
N SER A 60 4.10 6.99 6.31
CA SER A 60 4.71 7.45 7.54
C SER A 60 6.18 7.86 7.28
N ASP A 61 6.81 8.48 8.27
CA ASP A 61 8.18 8.98 8.12
C ASP A 61 9.17 7.88 7.75
N ASP A 62 9.01 6.68 8.29
CA ASP A 62 9.88 5.55 7.98
C ASP A 62 9.44 4.77 6.73
N GLY A 63 8.32 5.13 6.15
CA GLY A 63 7.79 4.46 4.97
C GLY A 63 7.23 3.07 5.21
N LEU A 64 7.20 2.60 6.45
CA LEU A 64 6.75 1.24 6.79
C LEU A 64 5.25 1.15 7.03
N GLN A 65 4.57 2.29 7.08
CA GLN A 65 3.12 2.34 7.25
C GLN A 65 2.55 3.35 6.26
N PHE A 66 1.39 3.04 5.71
CA PHE A 66 0.70 4.00 4.85
C PHE A 66 -0.80 3.85 4.94
N THR A 67 -1.48 4.95 4.66
CA THR A 67 -2.93 4.97 4.45
C THR A 67 -3.21 5.26 2.99
N VAL A 68 -4.41 4.96 2.55
CA VAL A 68 -4.84 5.17 1.17
C VAL A 68 -5.88 6.26 1.15
N GLU A 69 -5.59 7.32 0.40
CA GLU A 69 -6.50 8.44 0.22
C GLU A 69 -7.04 8.41 -1.20
N ARG A 70 -8.23 8.97 -1.39
CA ARG A 70 -8.77 9.12 -2.72
C ARG A 70 -7.94 10.17 -3.47
N GLY A 71 -7.33 9.77 -4.57
CA GLY A 71 -6.58 10.68 -5.44
C GLY A 71 -7.52 11.55 -6.28
N LEU A 72 -7.04 12.69 -6.69
CA LEU A 72 -7.76 13.57 -7.61
C LEU A 72 -7.20 13.47 -8.99
#